data_ee4cb985fc969858aeac555b15ea6b2a
#
_entry.id   ee4cb985fc969858aeac555b15ea6b2a
#
_cell.length_a   1.000
_cell.length_b   1.000
_cell.length_c   1.000
_cell.angle_alpha   90.00
_cell.angle_beta   90.00
_cell.angle_gamma   90.00
#
_symmetry.space_group_name_H-M   'P 1'
#
loop_
_entity.id
_entity.type
_entity.pdbx_description
1 polymer ?
#
loop_
_entity_poly.entity_id
_entity_poly.type
_entity_poly.pdbx_seq_one_letter_code
_entity_poly.pdbx_strand_id
1 'polypeptide(L)'
;FKGVPVIANQGVDDNFMVVTPDLDPYAYAAEAIPTDDPEGEAIFPARDVYEADMNRPQIVFTGDVELRVGGHTFQLLHTPGHTPGQVAVYVPEEKVVFTGDTIFSECQTWLMTSDVDGWLAALERIRTLDIDYIVPGHGPVQTKAYLDVQRSNLLDWVSAVAAAVAKGWSREETIERVNFEDRYPVDIGQGYMMDHIQNLNAASLWDKMTGAV
;
A
#
# COMPACT_ATOMS: atom_id res chain seq x y z
N PHE A 1 -19.73 -4.30 -2.80
CA PHE A 1 -19.95 -5.77 -2.73
C PHE A 1 -20.96 -6.15 -1.65
N LYS A 2 -22.15 -5.48 -1.61
CA LYS A 2 -23.19 -5.81 -0.63
C LYS A 2 -23.61 -7.29 -0.74
N GLY A 3 -23.67 -7.99 0.40
CA GLY A 3 -24.10 -9.39 0.48
C GLY A 3 -23.03 -10.45 0.16
N VAL A 4 -21.79 -10.05 -0.09
CA VAL A 4 -20.67 -10.98 -0.26
C VAL A 4 -19.83 -10.99 1.03
N PRO A 5 -19.49 -12.17 1.58
CA PRO A 5 -18.61 -12.25 2.73
C PRO A 5 -17.23 -11.63 2.42
N VAL A 6 -16.73 -10.81 3.34
CA VAL A 6 -15.38 -10.24 3.27
C VAL A 6 -14.47 -11.06 4.17
N ILE A 7 -13.38 -11.55 3.61
CA ILE A 7 -12.30 -12.21 4.34
C ILE A 7 -11.07 -11.31 4.39
N ALA A 8 -10.49 -11.12 5.56
CA ALA A 8 -9.31 -10.29 5.72
C ALA A 8 -8.36 -10.84 6.80
N ASN A 9 -7.11 -10.38 6.74
CA ASN A 9 -6.16 -10.63 7.82
C ASN A 9 -6.54 -9.84 9.07
N GLN A 10 -6.17 -10.34 10.26
CA GLN A 10 -6.41 -9.69 11.56
C GLN A 10 -5.90 -8.24 11.57
N GLY A 11 -4.77 -7.94 10.95
CA GLY A 11 -4.24 -6.59 10.87
C GLY A 11 -5.15 -5.60 10.13
N VAL A 12 -6.03 -6.06 9.23
CA VAL A 12 -7.08 -5.22 8.63
C VAL A 12 -8.19 -4.95 9.64
N ASP A 13 -8.64 -5.99 10.37
CA ASP A 13 -9.72 -5.84 11.35
C ASP A 13 -9.30 -4.96 12.53
N ASP A 14 -8.08 -5.10 13.03
CA ASP A 14 -7.53 -4.30 14.11
C ASP A 14 -7.42 -2.80 13.75
N ASN A 15 -7.21 -2.50 12.47
CA ASN A 15 -7.07 -1.14 11.96
C ASN A 15 -8.31 -0.64 11.21
N PHE A 16 -9.40 -1.39 11.25
CA PHE A 16 -10.61 -1.06 10.50
C PHE A 16 -11.25 0.23 11.02
N MET A 17 -11.32 1.24 10.15
CA MET A 17 -11.90 2.56 10.46
C MET A 17 -11.34 3.23 11.72
N VAL A 18 -10.09 2.91 12.08
CA VAL A 18 -9.43 3.58 13.21
C VAL A 18 -9.14 5.03 12.83
N VAL A 19 -9.80 5.95 13.55
CA VAL A 19 -9.54 7.38 13.44
C VAL A 19 -8.47 7.75 14.47
N THR A 20 -7.40 8.36 13.99
CA THR A 20 -6.32 8.91 14.82
C THR A 20 -6.23 10.42 14.60
N PRO A 21 -5.49 11.18 15.43
CA PRO A 21 -5.27 12.61 15.18
C PRO A 21 -4.68 12.91 13.80
N ASP A 22 -3.92 11.95 13.25
CA ASP A 22 -3.18 12.11 12.00
C ASP A 22 -3.86 11.40 10.81
N LEU A 23 -4.89 10.58 11.05
CA LEU A 23 -5.58 9.82 10.02
C LEU A 23 -7.08 9.67 10.33
N ASP A 24 -7.89 10.32 9.53
CA ASP A 24 -9.33 10.11 9.43
C ASP A 24 -9.62 9.49 8.05
N PRO A 25 -10.01 8.21 7.97
CA PRO A 25 -10.20 7.53 6.68
C PRO A 25 -11.26 8.20 5.79
N TYR A 26 -12.30 8.77 6.37
CA TYR A 26 -13.32 9.50 5.61
C TYR A 26 -12.77 10.81 5.04
N ALA A 27 -12.11 11.62 5.89
CA ALA A 27 -11.54 12.88 5.46
C ALA A 27 -10.47 12.65 4.40
N TYR A 28 -9.61 11.66 4.58
CA TYR A 28 -8.59 11.27 3.60
C TYR A 28 -9.21 10.88 2.25
N ALA A 29 -10.27 10.05 2.26
CA ALA A 29 -10.96 9.66 1.04
C ALA A 29 -11.67 10.86 0.36
N ALA A 30 -12.24 11.77 1.14
CA ALA A 30 -12.88 12.99 0.63
C ALA A 30 -11.86 13.95 0.01
N GLU A 31 -10.68 14.11 0.63
CA GLU A 31 -9.59 14.95 0.13
C GLU A 31 -8.95 14.39 -1.16
N ALA A 32 -9.06 13.08 -1.39
CA ALA A 32 -8.58 12.46 -2.62
C ALA A 32 -9.44 12.77 -3.85
N ILE A 33 -10.63 13.34 -3.68
CA ILE A 33 -11.49 13.76 -4.78
C ILE A 33 -10.98 15.12 -5.29
N PRO A 34 -10.64 15.25 -6.59
CA PRO A 34 -10.25 16.54 -7.16
C PRO A 34 -11.33 17.61 -6.95
N THR A 35 -10.93 18.81 -6.54
CA THR A 35 -11.84 19.93 -6.29
C THR A 35 -12.54 20.44 -7.56
N ASP A 36 -12.07 20.03 -8.72
CA ASP A 36 -12.65 20.32 -10.04
C ASP A 36 -13.40 19.12 -10.64
N ASP A 37 -13.63 18.06 -9.84
CA ASP A 37 -14.45 16.91 -10.23
C ASP A 37 -15.84 16.95 -9.55
N PRO A 38 -16.81 17.68 -10.15
CA PRO A 38 -18.17 17.78 -9.60
C PRO A 38 -18.94 16.46 -9.63
N GLU A 39 -18.55 15.51 -10.49
CA GLU A 39 -19.17 14.19 -10.53
C GLU A 39 -18.66 13.35 -9.36
N GLY A 40 -17.36 13.35 -9.08
CA GLY A 40 -16.76 12.69 -7.92
C GLY A 40 -17.32 13.23 -6.62
N GLU A 41 -17.41 14.55 -6.46
CA GLU A 41 -18.00 15.18 -5.30
C GLU A 41 -19.48 14.79 -5.10
N ALA A 42 -20.26 14.74 -6.20
CA ALA A 42 -21.69 14.42 -6.13
C ALA A 42 -21.98 12.95 -5.76
N ILE A 43 -21.08 12.02 -6.06
CA ILE A 43 -21.26 10.59 -5.74
C ILE A 43 -20.60 10.18 -4.43
N PHE A 44 -19.70 11.01 -3.88
CA PHE A 44 -19.05 10.70 -2.61
C PHE A 44 -20.07 10.82 -1.46
N PRO A 45 -20.26 9.76 -0.68
CA PRO A 45 -21.34 9.72 0.31
C PRO A 45 -21.05 10.62 1.51
N ALA A 46 -22.08 11.08 2.19
CA ALA A 46 -21.95 11.70 3.50
C ALA A 46 -21.29 10.72 4.50
N ARG A 47 -20.61 11.24 5.53
CA ARG A 47 -19.82 10.45 6.48
C ARG A 47 -20.60 9.30 7.10
N ASP A 48 -21.82 9.55 7.57
CA ASP A 48 -22.67 8.55 8.20
C ASP A 48 -23.05 7.41 7.23
N VAL A 49 -23.23 7.71 5.95
CA VAL A 49 -23.48 6.73 4.89
C VAL A 49 -22.20 5.95 4.56
N TYR A 50 -21.08 6.64 4.45
CA TYR A 50 -19.78 6.02 4.21
C TYR A 50 -19.43 5.00 5.29
N GLU A 51 -19.53 5.40 6.56
CA GLU A 51 -19.21 4.55 7.71
C GLU A 51 -20.20 3.38 7.84
N ALA A 52 -21.50 3.60 7.54
CA ALA A 52 -22.52 2.55 7.59
C ALA A 52 -22.39 1.53 6.45
N ASP A 53 -21.89 1.95 5.29
CA ASP A 53 -21.72 1.08 4.12
C ASP A 53 -20.36 0.34 4.11
N MET A 54 -19.45 0.68 5.02
CA MET A 54 -18.18 -0.04 5.16
C MET A 54 -18.42 -1.45 5.69
N ASN A 55 -18.05 -2.45 4.90
CA ASN A 55 -18.21 -3.85 5.26
C ASN A 55 -17.03 -4.33 6.10
N ARG A 56 -17.20 -4.33 7.42
CA ARG A 56 -16.21 -4.98 8.30
C ARG A 56 -16.04 -6.45 7.91
N PRO A 57 -14.82 -7.00 7.92
CA PRO A 57 -14.58 -8.41 7.61
C PRO A 57 -15.44 -9.34 8.49
N GLN A 58 -16.12 -10.30 7.85
CA GLN A 58 -16.89 -11.33 8.54
C GLN A 58 -16.07 -12.57 8.82
N ILE A 59 -14.98 -12.77 8.05
CA ILE A 59 -14.02 -13.86 8.24
C ILE A 59 -12.67 -13.23 8.45
N VAL A 60 -12.12 -13.40 9.65
CA VAL A 60 -10.82 -12.85 10.04
C VAL A 60 -9.86 -14.01 10.27
N PHE A 61 -8.63 -13.87 9.75
CA PHE A 61 -7.61 -14.90 9.89
C PHE A 61 -6.26 -14.30 10.30
N THR A 62 -5.41 -15.14 10.88
CA THR A 62 -4.01 -14.84 11.18
C THR A 62 -3.10 -15.76 10.37
N GLY A 63 -1.94 -15.27 9.93
CA GLY A 63 -1.02 -16.04 9.09
C GLY A 63 -1.58 -16.25 7.67
N ASP A 64 -1.55 -17.47 7.17
CA ASP A 64 -1.98 -17.84 5.82
C ASP A 64 -3.26 -18.66 5.82
N VAL A 65 -4.02 -18.53 4.74
CA VAL A 65 -5.26 -19.31 4.52
C VAL A 65 -5.29 -19.83 3.09
N GLU A 66 -5.80 -21.05 2.91
CA GLU A 66 -6.07 -21.63 1.61
C GLU A 66 -7.58 -21.79 1.41
N LEU A 67 -8.07 -21.25 0.30
CA LEU A 67 -9.46 -21.38 -0.14
C LEU A 67 -9.50 -22.18 -1.44
N ARG A 68 -10.40 -23.16 -1.54
CA ARG A 68 -10.62 -23.96 -2.75
C ARG A 68 -11.98 -23.65 -3.33
N VAL A 69 -12.00 -23.05 -4.50
CA VAL A 69 -13.24 -22.61 -5.17
C VAL A 69 -13.16 -22.90 -6.66
N GLY A 70 -14.15 -23.58 -7.21
CA GLY A 70 -14.29 -23.77 -8.67
C GLY A 70 -13.13 -24.50 -9.35
N GLY A 71 -12.38 -25.33 -8.63
CA GLY A 71 -11.23 -26.06 -9.19
C GLY A 71 -9.90 -25.29 -9.10
N HIS A 72 -9.90 -24.11 -8.49
CA HIS A 72 -8.70 -23.33 -8.19
C HIS A 72 -8.42 -23.30 -6.69
N THR A 73 -7.15 -23.18 -6.38
CA THR A 73 -6.64 -22.93 -5.04
C THR A 73 -6.23 -21.46 -4.92
N PHE A 74 -6.78 -20.75 -3.93
CA PHE A 74 -6.42 -19.39 -3.60
C PHE A 74 -5.63 -19.41 -2.27
N GLN A 75 -4.32 -19.22 -2.35
CA GLN A 75 -3.49 -19.11 -1.16
C GLN A 75 -3.41 -17.64 -0.75
N LEU A 76 -4.05 -17.28 0.35
CA LEU A 76 -4.01 -15.96 0.96
C LEU A 76 -2.77 -15.90 1.85
N LEU A 77 -1.74 -15.25 1.38
CA LEU A 77 -0.44 -15.18 2.03
C LEU A 77 -0.33 -13.86 2.79
N HIS A 78 -0.16 -13.91 4.10
CA HIS A 78 0.08 -12.71 4.88
C HIS A 78 1.44 -12.12 4.51
N THR A 79 1.45 -10.94 3.92
CA THR A 79 2.62 -10.21 3.38
C THR A 79 2.69 -8.80 3.97
N PRO A 80 2.83 -8.68 5.32
CA PRO A 80 2.87 -7.36 5.96
C PRO A 80 4.03 -6.55 5.44
N GLY A 81 3.87 -5.24 5.36
CA GLY A 81 4.90 -4.33 4.88
C GLY A 81 4.32 -3.00 4.50
N HIS A 82 3.60 -2.91 3.37
CA HIS A 82 2.87 -1.68 3.00
C HIS A 82 1.84 -1.33 4.08
N THR A 83 1.08 -2.31 4.54
CA THR A 83 0.23 -2.23 5.73
C THR A 83 0.38 -3.49 6.59
N PRO A 84 -0.01 -3.45 7.89
CA PRO A 84 0.07 -4.62 8.78
C PRO A 84 -0.81 -5.79 8.32
N GLY A 85 -1.93 -5.49 7.67
CA GLY A 85 -2.90 -6.49 7.21
C GLY A 85 -2.74 -6.89 5.74
N GLN A 86 -1.68 -6.50 5.07
CA GLN A 86 -1.45 -6.79 3.65
C GLN A 86 -1.45 -8.30 3.37
N VAL A 87 -2.17 -8.69 2.31
CA VAL A 87 -2.29 -10.09 1.86
C VAL A 87 -2.01 -10.15 0.36
N ALA A 88 -1.16 -11.08 -0.05
CA ALA A 88 -1.05 -11.48 -1.45
C ALA A 88 -1.91 -12.72 -1.70
N VAL A 89 -2.58 -12.79 -2.85
CA VAL A 89 -3.38 -13.96 -3.26
C VAL A 89 -2.66 -14.69 -4.37
N TYR A 90 -2.15 -15.88 -4.09
CA TYR A 90 -1.47 -16.72 -5.06
C TYR A 90 -2.41 -17.82 -5.58
N VAL A 91 -2.45 -17.98 -6.90
CA VAL A 91 -3.22 -19.02 -7.61
C VAL A 91 -2.23 -19.94 -8.32
N PRO A 92 -1.86 -21.08 -7.71
CA PRO A 92 -0.80 -21.95 -8.23
C PRO A 92 -1.11 -22.53 -9.61
N GLU A 93 -2.36 -22.87 -9.89
CA GLU A 93 -2.78 -23.47 -11.16
C GLU A 93 -2.57 -22.51 -12.33
N GLU A 94 -2.66 -21.20 -12.08
CA GLU A 94 -2.48 -20.14 -13.08
C GLU A 94 -1.09 -19.49 -13.03
N LYS A 95 -0.27 -19.85 -12.04
CA LYS A 95 1.04 -19.20 -11.75
C LYS A 95 0.96 -17.68 -11.65
N VAL A 96 -0.10 -17.19 -11.03
CA VAL A 96 -0.38 -15.76 -10.86
C VAL A 96 -0.43 -15.42 -9.37
N VAL A 97 0.15 -14.28 -9.01
CA VAL A 97 -0.02 -13.69 -7.68
C VAL A 97 -0.59 -12.28 -7.78
N PHE A 98 -1.67 -12.02 -7.05
CA PHE A 98 -2.24 -10.68 -6.83
C PHE A 98 -1.61 -10.12 -5.56
N THR A 99 -0.80 -9.09 -5.69
CA THR A 99 0.03 -8.62 -4.58
C THR A 99 -0.57 -7.49 -3.78
N GLY A 100 -1.66 -6.88 -4.29
CA GLY A 100 -2.08 -5.58 -3.76
C GLY A 100 -0.89 -4.62 -3.74
N ASP A 101 -0.88 -3.73 -2.77
CA ASP A 101 0.11 -2.66 -2.66
C ASP A 101 1.49 -3.10 -2.15
N THR A 102 1.76 -4.41 -2.14
CA THR A 102 3.14 -4.91 -2.04
C THR A 102 3.95 -4.53 -3.29
N ILE A 103 3.28 -4.36 -4.45
CA ILE A 103 3.89 -3.92 -5.71
C ILE A 103 3.17 -2.69 -6.27
N PHE A 104 3.95 -1.64 -6.51
CA PHE A 104 3.59 -0.45 -7.28
C PHE A 104 4.34 -0.51 -8.61
N SER A 105 3.62 -0.85 -9.68
CA SER A 105 4.21 -1.10 -10.98
C SER A 105 4.24 0.16 -11.83
N GLU A 106 5.43 0.65 -12.15
CA GLU A 106 5.65 1.82 -13.01
C GLU A 106 4.97 3.11 -12.49
N CYS A 107 4.73 3.16 -11.18
CA CYS A 107 4.17 4.32 -10.50
C CYS A 107 4.84 4.55 -9.14
N GLN A 108 4.50 5.67 -8.50
CA GLN A 108 5.07 6.06 -7.21
C GLN A 108 4.68 5.06 -6.10
N THR A 109 5.68 4.63 -5.35
CA THR A 109 5.48 3.77 -4.17
C THR A 109 5.06 4.60 -2.95
N TRP A 110 4.06 4.16 -2.22
CA TRP A 110 3.54 4.82 -1.02
C TRP A 110 4.06 4.12 0.24
N LEU A 111 4.82 4.85 1.06
CA LEU A 111 5.48 4.29 2.25
C LEU A 111 4.89 4.74 3.59
N MET A 112 3.84 5.57 3.60
CA MET A 112 3.31 6.26 4.80
C MET A 112 3.26 5.40 6.07
N THR A 113 2.58 4.26 6.02
CA THR A 113 2.35 3.39 7.18
C THR A 113 3.21 2.12 7.15
N SER A 114 4.17 2.06 6.22
CA SER A 114 4.89 0.83 5.91
C SER A 114 5.88 0.42 7.01
N ASP A 115 6.01 -0.88 7.20
CA ASP A 115 7.19 -1.52 7.76
C ASP A 115 8.09 -1.99 6.61
N VAL A 116 9.19 -1.28 6.39
CA VAL A 116 10.07 -1.56 5.23
C VAL A 116 10.74 -2.93 5.36
N ASP A 117 11.13 -3.34 6.55
CA ASP A 117 11.77 -4.65 6.76
C ASP A 117 10.77 -5.79 6.48
N GLY A 118 9.54 -5.66 6.99
CA GLY A 118 8.44 -6.56 6.66
C GLY A 118 8.15 -6.58 5.16
N TRP A 119 8.19 -5.42 4.49
CA TRP A 119 7.95 -5.34 3.05
C TRP A 119 9.05 -6.04 2.23
N LEU A 120 10.30 -5.86 2.60
CA LEU A 120 11.41 -6.58 1.96
C LEU A 120 11.28 -8.10 2.16
N ALA A 121 10.86 -8.55 3.35
CA ALA A 121 10.58 -9.95 3.62
C ALA A 121 9.39 -10.48 2.79
N ALA A 122 8.33 -9.68 2.61
CA ALA A 122 7.20 -10.01 1.76
C ALA A 122 7.61 -10.19 0.29
N LEU A 123 8.47 -9.32 -0.25
CA LEU A 123 9.01 -9.46 -1.60
C LEU A 123 9.82 -10.76 -1.76
N GLU A 124 10.68 -11.10 -0.79
CA GLU A 124 11.43 -12.35 -0.82
C GLU A 124 10.52 -13.57 -0.71
N ARG A 125 9.45 -13.50 0.09
CA ARG A 125 8.44 -14.54 0.16
C ARG A 125 7.78 -14.77 -1.21
N ILE A 126 7.31 -13.72 -1.88
CA ILE A 126 6.71 -13.79 -3.22
C ILE A 126 7.72 -14.37 -4.22
N ARG A 127 9.01 -14.05 -4.08
CA ARG A 127 10.09 -14.57 -4.93
C ARG A 127 10.20 -16.10 -4.90
N THR A 128 9.82 -16.75 -3.81
CA THR A 128 9.87 -18.23 -3.71
C THR A 128 8.74 -18.93 -4.45
N LEU A 129 7.67 -18.22 -4.85
CA LEU A 129 6.54 -18.80 -5.55
C LEU A 129 6.88 -19.15 -7.01
N ASP A 130 6.25 -20.18 -7.56
CA ASP A 130 6.30 -20.50 -8.99
C ASP A 130 5.27 -19.65 -9.74
N ILE A 131 5.68 -18.45 -10.15
CA ILE A 131 4.81 -17.45 -10.78
C ILE A 131 5.37 -16.98 -12.12
N ASP A 132 4.47 -16.80 -13.08
CA ASP A 132 4.72 -16.18 -14.36
C ASP A 132 4.32 -14.70 -14.35
N TYR A 133 3.25 -14.37 -13.64
CA TYR A 133 2.68 -13.02 -13.60
C TYR A 133 2.44 -12.52 -12.18
N ILE A 134 2.69 -11.23 -12.00
CA ILE A 134 2.36 -10.43 -10.82
C ILE A 134 1.28 -9.43 -11.23
N VAL A 135 0.12 -9.50 -10.59
CA VAL A 135 -0.93 -8.48 -10.68
C VAL A 135 -0.75 -7.53 -9.48
N PRO A 136 -0.22 -6.32 -9.71
CA PRO A 136 0.05 -5.36 -8.65
C PRO A 136 -1.23 -4.69 -8.14
N GLY A 137 -1.14 -3.96 -7.02
CA GLY A 137 -2.21 -3.08 -6.56
C GLY A 137 -2.38 -1.87 -7.48
N HIS A 138 -1.27 -1.37 -8.02
CA HIS A 138 -1.20 -0.21 -8.90
C HIS A 138 -0.31 -0.48 -10.11
N GLY A 139 -0.73 0.03 -11.27
CA GLY A 139 0.02 -0.05 -12.52
C GLY A 139 -0.13 -1.36 -13.30
N PRO A 140 0.66 -1.58 -14.35
CA PRO A 140 0.52 -2.72 -15.24
C PRO A 140 0.97 -4.05 -14.62
N VAL A 141 0.42 -5.16 -15.15
CA VAL A 141 0.85 -6.53 -14.81
C VAL A 141 2.33 -6.71 -15.15
N GLN A 142 3.04 -7.39 -14.26
CA GLN A 142 4.48 -7.57 -14.33
C GLN A 142 4.90 -9.04 -14.28
N THR A 143 6.17 -9.29 -14.56
CA THR A 143 6.82 -10.57 -14.32
C THR A 143 7.54 -10.56 -12.97
N LYS A 144 7.99 -11.73 -12.54
CA LYS A 144 8.76 -11.92 -11.30
C LYS A 144 9.99 -11.01 -11.18
N ALA A 145 10.59 -10.58 -12.30
CA ALA A 145 11.73 -9.67 -12.30
C ALA A 145 11.42 -8.30 -11.68
N TYR A 146 10.15 -7.88 -11.67
CA TYR A 146 9.77 -6.60 -11.10
C TYR A 146 9.91 -6.53 -9.56
N LEU A 147 10.02 -7.66 -8.89
CA LEU A 147 10.34 -7.71 -7.45
C LEU A 147 11.66 -6.98 -7.13
N ASP A 148 12.64 -7.04 -8.03
CA ASP A 148 13.91 -6.33 -7.84
C ASP A 148 13.76 -4.82 -8.02
N VAL A 149 12.87 -4.39 -8.91
CA VAL A 149 12.55 -2.97 -9.12
C VAL A 149 11.87 -2.41 -7.88
N GLN A 150 10.83 -3.08 -7.39
CA GLN A 150 10.14 -2.65 -6.15
C GLN A 150 11.08 -2.62 -4.96
N ARG A 151 11.92 -3.64 -4.81
CA ARG A 151 12.96 -3.68 -3.77
C ARG A 151 13.92 -2.49 -3.85
N SER A 152 14.37 -2.16 -5.06
CA SER A 152 15.27 -1.02 -5.27
C SER A 152 14.59 0.30 -4.90
N ASN A 153 13.32 0.48 -5.28
CA ASN A 153 12.55 1.68 -4.93
C ASN A 153 12.48 1.88 -3.41
N LEU A 154 12.21 0.81 -2.65
CA LEU A 154 12.18 0.89 -1.18
C LEU A 154 13.55 1.27 -0.60
N LEU A 155 14.61 0.62 -1.07
CA LEU A 155 15.97 0.87 -0.57
C LEU A 155 16.50 2.26 -0.93
N ASP A 156 16.12 2.80 -2.07
CA ASP A 156 16.49 4.16 -2.46
C ASP A 156 15.87 5.20 -1.52
N TRP A 157 14.57 5.05 -1.20
CA TRP A 157 13.91 5.90 -0.21
C TRP A 157 14.61 5.82 1.15
N VAL A 158 14.83 4.60 1.66
CA VAL A 158 15.50 4.37 2.94
C VAL A 158 16.89 5.01 2.95
N SER A 159 17.67 4.79 1.88
CA SER A 159 19.03 5.29 1.78
C SER A 159 19.10 6.82 1.72
N ALA A 160 18.18 7.45 0.97
CA ALA A 160 18.13 8.90 0.84
C ALA A 160 17.77 9.58 2.17
N VAL A 161 16.74 9.07 2.87
CA VAL A 161 16.33 9.62 4.16
C VAL A 161 17.39 9.34 5.24
N ALA A 162 17.99 8.14 5.28
CA ALA A 162 19.09 7.85 6.20
C ALA A 162 20.29 8.80 5.99
N ALA A 163 20.61 9.12 4.74
CA ALA A 163 21.66 10.10 4.44
C ALA A 163 21.29 11.52 4.89
N ALA A 164 20.02 11.91 4.81
CA ALA A 164 19.53 13.19 5.31
C ALA A 164 19.65 13.26 6.85
N VAL A 165 19.20 12.23 7.56
CA VAL A 165 19.35 12.11 9.02
C VAL A 165 20.83 12.17 9.44
N ALA A 166 21.70 11.44 8.75
CA ALA A 166 23.14 11.44 9.03
C ALA A 166 23.82 12.81 8.82
N LYS A 167 23.25 13.65 7.93
CA LYS A 167 23.68 15.04 7.72
C LYS A 167 23.11 16.01 8.76
N GLY A 168 22.23 15.55 9.63
CA GLY A 168 21.56 16.38 10.64
C GLY A 168 20.44 17.25 10.07
N TRP A 169 19.86 16.88 8.92
CA TRP A 169 18.72 17.61 8.37
C TRP A 169 17.48 17.43 9.26
N SER A 170 16.73 18.51 9.42
CA SER A 170 15.44 18.45 10.09
C SER A 170 14.44 17.65 9.25
N ARG A 171 13.29 17.36 9.86
CA ARG A 171 12.17 16.71 9.16
C ARG A 171 11.76 17.53 7.94
N GLU A 172 11.56 18.82 8.11
CA GLU A 172 11.18 19.78 7.06
C GLU A 172 12.22 19.85 5.94
N GLU A 173 13.50 19.95 6.31
CA GLU A 173 14.60 19.94 5.32
C GLU A 173 14.65 18.62 4.54
N THR A 174 14.34 17.50 5.19
CA THR A 174 14.30 16.19 4.54
C THR A 174 13.14 16.11 3.55
N ILE A 175 11.95 16.57 3.94
CA ILE A 175 10.76 16.63 3.06
C ILE A 175 11.06 17.52 1.83
N GLU A 176 11.68 18.68 2.03
CA GLU A 176 11.96 19.61 0.93
C GLU A 176 12.98 19.07 -0.09
N ARG A 177 13.95 18.24 0.37
CA ARG A 177 15.13 17.90 -0.43
C ARG A 177 15.21 16.44 -0.89
N VAL A 178 14.42 15.54 -0.29
CA VAL A 178 14.40 14.13 -0.65
C VAL A 178 13.12 13.85 -1.44
N ASN A 179 13.26 13.67 -2.74
CA ASN A 179 12.14 13.28 -3.61
C ASN A 179 12.62 12.36 -4.74
N PHE A 180 11.68 11.67 -5.34
CA PHE A 180 11.86 10.80 -6.51
C PHE A 180 10.73 11.04 -7.53
N GLU A 181 10.25 12.27 -7.63
CA GLU A 181 9.12 12.65 -8.50
C GLU A 181 9.39 12.42 -9.98
N ASP A 182 10.66 12.48 -10.40
CA ASP A 182 11.10 12.27 -11.77
C ASP A 182 11.23 10.79 -12.16
N ARG A 183 11.12 9.87 -11.21
CA ARG A 183 11.33 8.43 -11.44
C ARG A 183 10.12 7.76 -12.08
N TYR A 184 8.95 7.96 -11.48
CA TYR A 184 7.68 7.39 -11.94
C TYR A 184 6.53 8.38 -11.78
N PRO A 185 5.48 8.30 -12.64
CA PRO A 185 4.26 9.06 -12.44
C PRO A 185 3.51 8.57 -11.19
N VAL A 186 2.57 9.37 -10.73
CA VAL A 186 1.52 8.87 -9.84
C VAL A 186 0.52 8.07 -10.67
N ASP A 187 -0.05 7.03 -10.07
CA ASP A 187 -0.95 6.14 -10.76
C ASP A 187 -2.21 6.87 -11.29
N ILE A 188 -2.65 6.43 -12.46
CA ILE A 188 -3.99 6.71 -13.05
C ILE A 188 -4.40 8.20 -13.01
N GLY A 189 -3.51 9.08 -13.46
CA GLY A 189 -3.87 10.50 -13.65
C GLY A 189 -3.96 11.32 -12.36
N GLN A 190 -3.59 10.76 -11.21
CA GLN A 190 -3.55 11.46 -9.93
C GLN A 190 -2.29 12.34 -9.77
N GLY A 191 -1.86 13.00 -10.82
CA GLY A 191 -0.63 13.82 -10.82
C GLY A 191 -0.59 14.87 -9.72
N TYR A 192 -1.75 15.36 -9.28
CA TYR A 192 -1.88 16.30 -8.15
C TYR A 192 -1.46 15.70 -6.79
N MET A 193 -1.39 14.37 -6.67
CA MET A 193 -0.95 13.69 -5.46
C MET A 193 0.58 13.56 -5.36
N MET A 194 1.35 13.96 -6.38
CA MET A 194 2.80 13.77 -6.41
C MET A 194 3.49 14.34 -5.16
N ASP A 195 3.32 15.63 -4.92
CA ASP A 195 3.95 16.30 -3.77
C ASP A 195 3.52 15.67 -2.45
N HIS A 196 2.24 15.30 -2.34
CA HIS A 196 1.68 14.65 -1.16
C HIS A 196 2.38 13.32 -0.87
N ILE A 197 2.51 12.45 -1.87
CA ILE A 197 3.18 11.14 -1.73
C ILE A 197 4.66 11.32 -1.36
N GLN A 198 5.37 12.22 -2.07
CA GLN A 198 6.79 12.48 -1.81
C GLN A 198 7.00 12.96 -0.37
N ASN A 199 6.20 13.94 0.07
CA ASN A 199 6.28 14.51 1.40
C ASN A 199 5.99 13.48 2.50
N LEU A 200 4.93 12.67 2.33
CA LEU A 200 4.58 11.63 3.28
C LEU A 200 5.63 10.53 3.37
N ASN A 201 6.20 10.10 2.25
CA ASN A 201 7.27 9.10 2.23
C ASN A 201 8.51 9.59 2.99
N ALA A 202 8.97 10.81 2.70
CA ALA A 202 10.11 11.41 3.36
C ALA A 202 9.87 11.60 4.87
N ALA A 203 8.69 12.14 5.23
CA ALA A 203 8.29 12.37 6.61
C ALA A 203 8.23 11.08 7.42
N SER A 204 7.47 10.09 6.93
CA SER A 204 7.29 8.80 7.63
C SER A 204 8.61 8.07 7.88
N LEU A 205 9.50 8.05 6.89
CA LEU A 205 10.80 7.42 7.06
C LEU A 205 11.70 8.20 8.03
N TRP A 206 11.70 9.54 7.99
CA TRP A 206 12.45 10.36 8.91
C TRP A 206 11.97 10.16 10.36
N ASP A 207 10.67 10.19 10.59
CA ASP A 207 10.05 9.99 11.89
C ASP A 207 10.45 8.64 12.49
N LYS A 208 10.38 7.57 11.70
CA LYS A 208 10.80 6.21 12.11
C LYS A 208 12.29 6.10 12.43
N MET A 209 13.15 6.72 11.61
CA MET A 209 14.61 6.63 11.79
C MET A 209 15.10 7.44 12.98
N THR A 210 14.40 8.50 13.36
CA THR A 210 14.77 9.36 14.49
C THR A 210 14.07 9.00 15.79
N GLY A 211 13.08 8.12 15.75
CA GLY A 211 12.26 7.76 16.90
C GLY A 211 11.32 8.89 17.33
N ALA A 212 10.90 9.72 16.39
CA ALA A 212 9.96 10.83 16.62
C ALA A 212 8.48 10.36 16.68
N VAL A 213 8.23 9.05 16.53
CA VAL A 213 6.90 8.41 16.63
C VAL A 213 6.86 7.49 17.84
#